data_a3b16db5c35d54ede242c8bfafc60e3f
#
_entry.id   a3b16db5c35d54ede242c8bfafc60e3f
#
_cell.length_a   1.000
_cell.length_b   1.000
_cell.length_c   1.000
_cell.angle_alpha   90.00
_cell.angle_beta   90.00
_cell.angle_gamma   90.00
#
_symmetry.space_group_name_H-M   'P 1'
#
loop_
_entity.id
_entity.type
_entity.pdbx_description
1 polymer ?
#
loop_
_entity_poly.entity_id
_entity_poly.type
_entity_poly.pdbx_seq_one_letter_code
_entity_poly.pdbx_strand_id
1 'polypeptide(L)'
;VAGLAERAGERLYNSAIFVSPDGEIILKHRKINELSVVQSLYATGDRLEVAHTSLGAMGVNICADNFPSSLALGHSLARMGAQMILSPCAWAVVADHDNESEPYGGMWKESYSTLARLYDIAIVGVSNVGWLTAGPWEGRKCIGCSLAVGPEGNVVAVGAYGEDAESLIVCELDLIPRQATGTEYAKMLQRRGYDGP
;
A
#
# COMPACT_ATOMS: atom_id res chain seq x y z
N VAL A 1 10.85 -0.86 -4.54
CA VAL A 1 10.26 -1.55 -3.38
C VAL A 1 9.92 -2.97 -3.79
N ALA A 2 10.21 -3.96 -2.93
CA ALA A 2 9.90 -5.36 -3.17
C ALA A 2 9.25 -5.98 -1.92
N GLY A 3 8.15 -6.73 -2.13
CA GLY A 3 7.53 -7.56 -1.11
C GLY A 3 8.22 -8.93 -1.03
N LEU A 4 8.37 -9.46 0.18
CA LEU A 4 9.04 -10.74 0.41
C LEU A 4 8.57 -11.43 1.71
N ALA A 5 8.80 -12.73 1.82
CA ALA A 5 8.72 -13.44 3.09
C ALA A 5 10.09 -13.36 3.79
N GLU A 6 10.12 -12.75 4.97
CA GLU A 6 11.33 -12.60 5.78
C GLU A 6 11.36 -13.66 6.88
N ARG A 7 12.50 -14.32 7.04
CA ARG A 7 12.78 -15.15 8.24
C ARG A 7 13.66 -14.36 9.22
N ALA A 8 13.19 -14.17 10.44
CA ALA A 8 13.95 -13.56 11.51
C ALA A 8 13.90 -14.48 12.76
N GLY A 9 14.97 -15.23 12.97
CA GLY A 9 14.99 -16.33 13.93
C GLY A 9 13.97 -17.42 13.57
N GLU A 10 13.09 -17.73 14.49
CA GLU A 10 12.01 -18.73 14.29
C GLU A 10 10.74 -18.13 13.69
N ARG A 11 10.67 -16.79 13.52
CA ARG A 11 9.48 -16.10 13.02
C ARG A 11 9.59 -15.84 11.53
N LEU A 12 8.45 -15.92 10.85
CA LEU A 12 8.25 -15.42 9.49
C LEU A 12 7.51 -14.10 9.54
N TYR A 13 7.83 -13.19 8.63
CA TYR A 13 7.15 -11.92 8.45
C TYR A 13 6.81 -11.72 6.97
N ASN A 14 5.68 -11.14 6.72
CA ASN A 14 5.35 -10.55 5.43
C ASN A 14 6.00 -9.16 5.41
N SER A 15 7.04 -9.00 4.63
CA SER A 15 7.90 -7.82 4.67
C SER A 15 8.01 -7.14 3.31
N ALA A 16 8.31 -5.87 3.34
CA ALA A 16 8.70 -5.10 2.16
C ALA A 16 10.01 -4.37 2.44
N ILE A 17 10.87 -4.32 1.44
CA ILE A 17 12.13 -3.58 1.47
C ILE A 17 12.12 -2.46 0.44
N PHE A 18 12.70 -1.32 0.80
CA PHE A 18 13.00 -0.25 -0.12
C PHE A 18 14.52 -0.20 -0.32
N VAL A 19 14.94 -0.34 -1.57
CA VAL A 19 16.34 -0.41 -1.95
C VAL A 19 16.71 0.89 -2.66
N SER A 20 17.85 1.47 -2.27
CA SER A 20 18.45 2.65 -2.93
C SER A 20 19.03 2.30 -4.30
N PRO A 21 19.39 3.31 -5.13
CA PRO A 21 20.12 3.06 -6.39
C PRO A 21 21.45 2.34 -6.21
N ASP A 22 22.06 2.44 -5.03
CA ASP A 22 23.35 1.80 -4.71
C ASP A 22 23.17 0.36 -4.20
N GLY A 23 21.93 -0.15 -4.13
CA GLY A 23 21.61 -1.49 -3.67
C GLY A 23 21.47 -1.63 -2.14
N GLU A 24 21.51 -0.54 -1.38
CA GLU A 24 21.34 -0.54 0.07
C GLU A 24 19.86 -0.62 0.46
N ILE A 25 19.52 -1.43 1.46
CA ILE A 25 18.18 -1.44 2.05
C ILE A 25 18.05 -0.21 2.96
N ILE A 26 17.29 0.78 2.51
CA ILE A 26 17.09 2.06 3.24
C ILE A 26 15.82 2.08 4.08
N LEU A 27 14.89 1.15 3.86
CA LEU A 27 13.72 0.93 4.71
C LEU A 27 13.30 -0.53 4.64
N LYS A 28 12.89 -1.09 5.78
CA LYS A 28 12.23 -2.39 5.86
C LYS A 28 10.96 -2.26 6.69
N HIS A 29 9.82 -2.58 6.08
CA HIS A 29 8.53 -2.64 6.75
C HIS A 29 8.08 -4.10 6.90
N ARG A 30 7.65 -4.48 8.08
CA ARG A 30 6.95 -5.74 8.37
C ARG A 30 5.46 -5.43 8.49
N LYS A 31 4.66 -6.14 7.75
CA LYS A 31 3.21 -5.93 7.72
C LYS A 31 2.60 -5.97 9.12
N ILE A 32 1.79 -4.98 9.44
CA ILE A 32 1.14 -4.83 10.74
C ILE A 32 -0.27 -5.43 10.71
N ASN A 33 -1.03 -5.17 9.64
CA ASN A 33 -2.40 -5.65 9.49
C ASN A 33 -2.45 -6.95 8.70
N GLU A 34 -2.04 -8.07 9.32
CA GLU A 34 -2.11 -9.37 8.70
C GLU A 34 -3.55 -9.86 8.53
N LEU A 35 -3.84 -10.49 7.39
CA LEU A 35 -5.13 -11.13 7.17
C LEU A 35 -5.29 -12.33 8.11
N SER A 36 -6.49 -12.53 8.65
CA SER A 36 -6.79 -13.63 9.59
C SER A 36 -6.35 -15.00 9.08
N VAL A 37 -6.47 -15.23 7.79
CA VAL A 37 -6.10 -16.50 7.13
C VAL A 37 -4.60 -16.83 7.19
N VAL A 38 -3.73 -15.84 7.40
CA VAL A 38 -2.27 -16.03 7.46
C VAL A 38 -1.64 -15.65 8.81
N GLN A 39 -2.44 -15.28 9.81
CA GLN A 39 -1.94 -14.92 11.15
C GLN A 39 -1.21 -16.07 11.88
N SER A 40 -1.49 -17.31 11.50
CA SER A 40 -0.75 -18.46 12.02
C SER A 40 0.64 -18.64 11.37
N LEU A 41 0.89 -18.01 10.23
CA LEU A 41 2.14 -18.12 9.48
C LEU A 41 3.07 -16.94 9.73
N TYR A 42 2.52 -15.71 9.75
CA TYR A 42 3.29 -14.48 9.84
C TYR A 42 3.13 -13.81 11.20
N ALA A 43 4.24 -13.41 11.78
CA ALA A 43 4.26 -12.53 12.93
C ALA A 43 3.95 -11.09 12.52
N THR A 44 3.26 -10.38 13.39
CA THR A 44 2.90 -8.97 13.19
C THR A 44 4.13 -8.06 13.27
N GLY A 45 4.21 -7.07 12.38
CA GLY A 45 5.18 -5.99 12.44
C GLY A 45 4.91 -5.02 13.60
N ASP A 46 5.92 -4.29 14.01
CA ASP A 46 5.90 -3.46 15.24
C ASP A 46 6.35 -2.02 15.05
N ARG A 47 6.61 -1.58 13.79
CA ARG A 47 7.09 -0.22 13.51
C ARG A 47 6.65 0.29 12.15
N LEU A 48 6.63 1.64 12.05
CA LEU A 48 6.51 2.38 10.81
C LEU A 48 7.76 3.25 10.63
N GLU A 49 8.21 3.39 9.39
CA GLU A 49 9.38 4.19 9.03
C GLU A 49 9.12 4.98 7.75
N VAL A 50 9.82 6.10 7.60
CA VAL A 50 9.84 6.91 6.38
C VAL A 50 11.28 7.03 5.90
N ALA A 51 11.55 6.62 4.67
CA ALA A 51 12.84 6.78 4.04
C ALA A 51 12.94 8.14 3.35
N HIS A 52 14.01 8.89 3.61
CA HIS A 52 14.33 10.12 2.92
C HIS A 52 15.27 9.84 1.75
N THR A 53 14.81 10.14 0.55
CA THR A 53 15.54 9.90 -0.70
C THR A 53 15.74 11.19 -1.48
N SER A 54 16.55 11.16 -2.53
CA SER A 54 16.70 12.28 -3.47
C SER A 54 15.39 12.61 -4.21
N LEU A 55 14.44 11.67 -4.28
CA LEU A 55 13.14 11.86 -4.91
C LEU A 55 12.09 12.39 -3.93
N GLY A 56 12.34 12.35 -2.62
CA GLY A 56 11.39 12.75 -1.59
C GLY A 56 11.32 11.75 -0.43
N ALA A 57 10.36 11.96 0.46
CA ALA A 57 10.11 11.13 1.63
C ALA A 57 9.11 10.01 1.30
N MET A 58 9.50 8.75 1.46
CA MET A 58 8.74 7.58 1.06
C MET A 58 8.35 6.72 2.27
N GLY A 59 7.07 6.38 2.39
CA GLY A 59 6.58 5.37 3.31
C GLY A 59 6.31 4.05 2.60
N VAL A 60 6.25 2.97 3.36
CA VAL A 60 5.86 1.64 2.85
C VAL A 60 4.78 1.05 3.74
N ASN A 61 3.71 0.59 3.11
CA ASN A 61 2.66 -0.27 3.69
C ASN A 61 2.54 -1.54 2.83
N ILE A 62 1.95 -2.61 3.37
CA ILE A 62 1.75 -3.85 2.61
C ILE A 62 0.26 -4.16 2.52
N CYS A 63 -0.32 -4.10 1.30
CA CYS A 63 -1.67 -4.59 1.00
C CYS A 63 -2.70 -4.15 2.07
N ALA A 64 -3.14 -5.07 2.95
CA ALA A 64 -4.16 -4.82 3.99
C ALA A 64 -3.77 -3.78 5.07
N ASP A 65 -2.52 -3.33 5.12
CA ASP A 65 -2.15 -2.13 5.91
C ASP A 65 -2.87 -0.87 5.42
N ASN A 66 -3.41 -0.89 4.19
CA ASN A 66 -4.18 0.20 3.59
C ASN A 66 -5.69 -0.07 3.57
N PHE A 67 -6.21 -1.05 4.28
CA PHE A 67 -7.65 -1.23 4.42
C PHE A 67 -8.31 -0.02 5.09
N PRO A 68 -9.59 0.27 4.82
CA PRO A 68 -10.32 1.34 5.53
C PRO A 68 -10.19 1.23 7.05
N SER A 69 -10.22 0.01 7.59
CA SER A 69 -10.02 -0.26 9.01
C SER A 69 -8.58 -0.06 9.52
N SER A 70 -7.61 0.11 8.63
CA SER A 70 -6.17 0.27 8.94
C SER A 70 -5.61 1.61 8.47
N LEU A 71 -6.42 2.56 8.04
CA LEU A 71 -5.98 3.88 7.55
C LEU A 71 -5.10 4.62 8.57
N ALA A 72 -5.21 4.31 9.86
CA ALA A 72 -4.34 4.84 10.91
C ALA A 72 -2.84 4.67 10.61
N LEU A 73 -2.44 3.58 9.92
CA LEU A 73 -1.04 3.36 9.50
C LEU A 73 -0.62 4.37 8.44
N GLY A 74 -1.45 4.60 7.44
CA GLY A 74 -1.22 5.62 6.42
C GLY A 74 -1.23 7.03 6.99
N HIS A 75 -2.16 7.35 7.91
CA HIS A 75 -2.17 8.62 8.66
C HIS A 75 -0.86 8.83 9.40
N SER A 76 -0.32 7.79 10.03
CA SER A 76 0.95 7.86 10.75
C SER A 76 2.11 8.15 9.81
N LEU A 77 2.22 7.43 8.69
CA LEU A 77 3.27 7.67 7.69
C LEU A 77 3.21 9.10 7.12
N ALA A 78 2.02 9.58 6.79
CA ALA A 78 1.83 10.96 6.30
C ALA A 78 2.26 11.98 7.35
N ARG A 79 1.89 11.80 8.62
CA ARG A 79 2.30 12.67 9.74
C ARG A 79 3.81 12.61 10.02
N MET A 80 4.44 11.46 9.76
CA MET A 80 5.91 11.29 9.82
C MET A 80 6.61 11.98 8.65
N GLY A 81 5.87 12.41 7.62
CA GLY A 81 6.36 13.21 6.51
C GLY A 81 6.46 12.49 5.18
N ALA A 82 5.89 11.29 5.05
CA ALA A 82 5.81 10.62 3.76
C ALA A 82 5.07 11.48 2.73
N GLN A 83 5.66 11.65 1.57
CA GLN A 83 5.07 12.32 0.41
C GLN A 83 4.48 11.29 -0.57
N MET A 84 4.94 10.05 -0.49
CA MET A 84 4.42 8.92 -1.22
C MET A 84 4.41 7.68 -0.32
N ILE A 85 3.37 6.85 -0.46
CA ILE A 85 3.31 5.52 0.15
C ILE A 85 3.36 4.48 -0.97
N LEU A 86 4.31 3.56 -0.88
CA LEU A 86 4.48 2.45 -1.81
C LEU A 86 3.98 1.16 -1.15
N SER A 87 3.16 0.39 -1.86
CA SER A 87 2.49 -0.79 -1.31
C SER A 87 2.60 -2.00 -2.24
N PRO A 88 3.47 -2.96 -1.95
CA PRO A 88 3.38 -4.27 -2.60
C PRO A 88 2.12 -5.01 -2.11
N CYS A 89 1.41 -5.61 -3.06
CA CYS A 89 0.11 -6.24 -2.84
C CYS A 89 0.02 -7.63 -3.48
N ALA A 90 -0.92 -8.43 -3.00
CA ALA A 90 -1.39 -9.65 -3.63
C ALA A 90 -2.92 -9.60 -3.61
N TRP A 91 -3.51 -8.82 -4.51
CA TRP A 91 -4.94 -8.67 -4.61
C TRP A 91 -5.54 -9.88 -5.31
N ALA A 92 -6.21 -10.71 -4.54
CA ALA A 92 -6.71 -12.00 -5.00
C ALA A 92 -8.22 -12.13 -4.82
N VAL A 93 -8.83 -12.82 -5.77
CA VAL A 93 -10.25 -13.17 -5.78
C VAL A 93 -10.44 -14.68 -5.87
N VAL A 94 -11.66 -15.16 -5.67
CA VAL A 94 -12.02 -16.55 -5.93
C VAL A 94 -11.91 -16.87 -7.41
N ALA A 95 -11.76 -18.17 -7.75
CA ALA A 95 -11.52 -18.60 -9.13
C ALA A 95 -12.61 -18.14 -10.12
N ASP A 96 -13.86 -18.17 -9.68
CA ASP A 96 -15.07 -17.84 -10.45
C ASP A 96 -15.53 -16.38 -10.30
N HIS A 97 -14.71 -15.50 -9.75
CA HIS A 97 -15.04 -14.08 -9.62
C HIS A 97 -15.30 -13.45 -10.98
N ASP A 98 -16.47 -12.84 -11.11
CA ASP A 98 -16.90 -12.12 -12.30
C ASP A 98 -16.69 -10.61 -12.12
N ASN A 99 -15.63 -10.09 -12.73
CA ASN A 99 -15.26 -8.69 -12.65
C ASN A 99 -16.18 -7.74 -13.44
N GLU A 100 -17.01 -8.25 -14.33
CA GLU A 100 -18.00 -7.42 -15.04
C GLU A 100 -19.18 -7.09 -14.12
N SER A 101 -19.67 -8.10 -13.38
CA SER A 101 -20.76 -7.94 -12.43
C SER A 101 -20.31 -7.31 -11.11
N GLU A 102 -19.09 -7.61 -10.65
CA GLU A 102 -18.50 -7.10 -9.40
C GLU A 102 -17.08 -6.54 -9.65
N PRO A 103 -16.95 -5.31 -10.18
CA PRO A 103 -15.65 -4.74 -10.52
C PRO A 103 -14.72 -4.62 -9.32
N TYR A 104 -13.54 -5.22 -9.42
CA TYR A 104 -12.54 -5.19 -8.35
C TYR A 104 -11.89 -3.81 -8.21
N GLY A 105 -11.53 -3.46 -6.98
CA GLY A 105 -10.65 -2.31 -6.70
C GLY A 105 -11.35 -1.10 -6.07
N GLY A 106 -12.68 -1.11 -5.91
CA GLY A 106 -13.43 0.01 -5.35
C GLY A 106 -12.93 0.42 -3.96
N MET A 107 -12.75 -0.55 -3.06
CA MET A 107 -12.23 -0.34 -1.70
C MET A 107 -10.82 0.29 -1.72
N TRP A 108 -9.93 -0.17 -2.59
CA TRP A 108 -8.57 0.37 -2.71
C TRP A 108 -8.56 1.80 -3.21
N LYS A 109 -9.38 2.10 -4.24
CA LYS A 109 -9.55 3.46 -4.76
C LYS A 109 -10.04 4.40 -3.67
N GLU A 110 -11.05 3.99 -2.90
CA GLU A 110 -11.59 4.79 -1.80
C GLU A 110 -10.55 5.05 -0.72
N SER A 111 -9.88 4.01 -0.23
CA SER A 111 -8.85 4.12 0.80
C SER A 111 -7.70 5.02 0.38
N TYR A 112 -7.14 4.79 -0.82
CA TYR A 112 -6.01 5.56 -1.34
C TYR A 112 -6.40 7.01 -1.62
N SER A 113 -7.54 7.24 -2.30
CA SER A 113 -8.01 8.59 -2.60
C SER A 113 -8.33 9.40 -1.35
N THR A 114 -8.90 8.76 -0.34
CA THR A 114 -9.19 9.42 0.94
C THR A 114 -7.91 9.90 1.61
N LEU A 115 -6.94 9.02 1.80
CA LEU A 115 -5.68 9.35 2.46
C LEU A 115 -4.86 10.36 1.64
N ALA A 116 -4.81 10.18 0.32
CA ALA A 116 -4.12 11.07 -0.60
C ALA A 116 -4.64 12.52 -0.49
N ARG A 117 -5.95 12.73 -0.57
CA ARG A 117 -6.58 14.05 -0.40
C ARG A 117 -6.36 14.68 0.97
N LEU A 118 -6.35 13.86 2.02
CA LEU A 118 -6.18 14.37 3.38
C LEU A 118 -4.79 14.95 3.63
N TYR A 119 -3.78 14.44 2.96
CA TYR A 119 -2.37 14.79 3.25
C TYR A 119 -1.59 15.34 2.06
N ASP A 120 -2.20 15.45 0.88
CA ASP A 120 -1.54 15.78 -0.40
C ASP A 120 -0.37 14.83 -0.70
N ILE A 121 -0.58 13.53 -0.53
CA ILE A 121 0.42 12.49 -0.79
C ILE A 121 0.01 11.59 -1.96
N ALA A 122 0.99 11.02 -2.65
CA ALA A 122 0.74 9.99 -3.63
C ALA A 122 0.70 8.59 -2.97
N ILE A 123 -0.10 7.66 -3.53
CA ILE A 123 -0.14 6.27 -3.06
C ILE A 123 -0.11 5.34 -4.26
N VAL A 124 0.81 4.37 -4.24
CA VAL A 124 0.98 3.39 -5.32
C VAL A 124 0.90 1.99 -4.75
N GLY A 125 -0.12 1.25 -5.14
CA GLY A 125 -0.27 -0.19 -4.86
C GLY A 125 0.04 -1.01 -6.09
N VAL A 126 1.00 -1.94 -5.96
CA VAL A 126 1.39 -2.84 -7.05
C VAL A 126 1.07 -4.27 -6.65
N SER A 127 0.15 -4.88 -7.38
CA SER A 127 -0.28 -6.26 -7.14
C SER A 127 0.32 -7.19 -8.17
N ASN A 128 0.75 -8.36 -7.70
CA ASN A 128 1.12 -9.47 -8.57
C ASN A 128 -0.10 -10.05 -9.31
N VAL A 129 0.17 -10.94 -10.26
CA VAL A 129 -0.80 -11.73 -11.01
C VAL A 129 -0.48 -13.22 -10.88
N GLY A 130 -1.44 -14.07 -11.23
CA GLY A 130 -1.25 -15.52 -11.29
C GLY A 130 -2.05 -16.29 -10.26
N TRP A 131 -2.09 -17.60 -10.43
CA TRP A 131 -2.80 -18.52 -9.55
C TRP A 131 -2.02 -18.80 -8.29
N LEU A 132 -2.72 -18.87 -7.17
CA LEU A 132 -2.18 -19.33 -5.89
C LEU A 132 -2.29 -20.86 -5.84
N THR A 133 -1.15 -21.52 -6.00
CA THR A 133 -1.08 -22.99 -6.15
C THR A 133 -0.84 -23.73 -4.84
N ALA A 134 -0.71 -23.00 -3.73
CA ALA A 134 -0.51 -23.57 -2.40
C ALA A 134 -0.90 -22.59 -1.30
N GLY A 135 -1.03 -23.10 -0.08
CA GLY A 135 -1.29 -22.29 1.12
C GLY A 135 -2.77 -22.03 1.38
N PRO A 136 -3.10 -21.15 2.35
CA PRO A 136 -4.49 -20.92 2.79
C PRO A 136 -5.42 -20.38 1.72
N TRP A 137 -4.89 -19.82 0.62
CA TRP A 137 -5.64 -19.29 -0.50
C TRP A 137 -5.43 -20.06 -1.80
N GLU A 138 -5.02 -21.32 -1.69
CA GLU A 138 -4.92 -22.21 -2.85
C GLU A 138 -6.22 -22.20 -3.67
N GLY A 139 -6.08 -22.14 -5.01
CA GLY A 139 -7.19 -22.04 -5.95
C GLY A 139 -7.75 -20.63 -6.16
N ARG A 140 -7.26 -19.61 -5.44
CA ARG A 140 -7.55 -18.22 -5.78
C ARG A 140 -6.58 -17.70 -6.83
N LYS A 141 -6.92 -16.56 -7.43
CA LYS A 141 -6.09 -15.88 -8.42
C LYS A 141 -5.77 -14.46 -8.01
N CYS A 142 -4.51 -14.09 -8.06
CA CYS A 142 -4.07 -12.70 -8.01
C CYS A 142 -4.33 -12.04 -9.35
N ILE A 143 -4.94 -10.84 -9.35
CA ILE A 143 -5.61 -10.28 -10.54
C ILE A 143 -5.02 -8.95 -11.00
N GLY A 144 -3.84 -8.57 -10.52
CA GLY A 144 -3.24 -7.29 -10.90
C GLY A 144 -4.03 -6.11 -10.37
N CYS A 145 -4.64 -5.32 -11.23
CA CYS A 145 -5.37 -4.09 -10.88
C CYS A 145 -4.52 -3.06 -10.14
N SER A 146 -3.19 -3.09 -10.30
CA SER A 146 -2.28 -2.13 -9.68
C SER A 146 -2.80 -0.70 -9.83
N LEU A 147 -2.64 0.12 -8.78
CA LEU A 147 -3.32 1.40 -8.68
C LEU A 147 -2.33 2.49 -8.27
N ALA A 148 -2.30 3.61 -8.98
CA ALA A 148 -1.63 4.83 -8.58
C ALA A 148 -2.64 5.96 -8.38
N VAL A 149 -2.55 6.64 -7.23
CA VAL A 149 -3.37 7.77 -6.85
C VAL A 149 -2.47 8.96 -6.56
N GLY A 150 -2.78 10.10 -7.17
CA GLY A 150 -2.05 11.35 -6.98
C GLY A 150 -2.47 12.12 -5.72
N PRO A 151 -1.75 13.19 -5.35
CA PRO A 151 -1.97 13.95 -4.11
C PRO A 151 -3.37 14.52 -3.94
N GLU A 152 -4.06 14.84 -5.04
CA GLU A 152 -5.45 15.32 -5.01
C GLU A 152 -6.48 14.19 -4.79
N GLY A 153 -6.02 12.94 -4.68
CA GLY A 153 -6.88 11.75 -4.55
C GLY A 153 -7.48 11.27 -5.87
N ASN A 154 -7.01 11.80 -7.00
CA ASN A 154 -7.39 11.34 -8.33
C ASN A 154 -6.62 10.07 -8.70
N VAL A 155 -7.29 9.15 -9.38
CA VAL A 155 -6.64 7.95 -9.94
C VAL A 155 -5.82 8.37 -11.15
N VAL A 156 -4.51 8.10 -11.11
CA VAL A 156 -3.55 8.43 -12.18
C VAL A 156 -3.32 7.24 -13.11
N ALA A 157 -3.25 6.03 -12.55
CA ALA A 157 -3.10 4.81 -13.35
C ALA A 157 -3.80 3.63 -12.69
N VAL A 158 -4.31 2.74 -13.52
CA VAL A 158 -4.89 1.45 -13.11
C VAL A 158 -4.34 0.37 -14.04
N GLY A 159 -3.83 -0.72 -13.44
CA GLY A 159 -3.40 -1.91 -14.18
C GLY A 159 -4.58 -2.75 -14.66
N ALA A 160 -4.33 -3.57 -15.66
CA ALA A 160 -5.32 -4.51 -16.17
C ALA A 160 -5.73 -5.54 -15.10
N TYR A 161 -6.96 -6.03 -15.22
CA TYR A 161 -7.48 -7.13 -14.42
C TYR A 161 -7.19 -8.47 -15.10
N GLY A 162 -6.75 -9.45 -14.34
CA GLY A 162 -6.62 -10.84 -14.76
C GLY A 162 -5.39 -11.53 -14.17
N GLU A 163 -5.46 -12.84 -14.10
CA GLU A 163 -4.33 -13.67 -13.64
C GLU A 163 -3.14 -13.67 -14.59
N ASP A 164 -3.37 -13.34 -15.87
CA ASP A 164 -2.34 -13.23 -16.91
C ASP A 164 -2.05 -11.76 -17.30
N ALA A 165 -2.55 -10.80 -16.50
CA ALA A 165 -2.44 -9.37 -16.79
C ALA A 165 -1.07 -8.77 -16.37
N GLU A 166 0.02 -9.49 -16.62
CA GLU A 166 1.38 -8.99 -16.39
C GLU A 166 1.66 -7.78 -17.29
N SER A 167 2.08 -6.66 -16.68
CA SER A 167 2.34 -5.43 -17.41
C SER A 167 3.29 -4.50 -16.68
N LEU A 168 4.00 -3.65 -17.43
CA LEU A 168 4.73 -2.51 -16.91
C LEU A 168 3.87 -1.26 -17.05
N ILE A 169 3.56 -0.62 -15.92
CA ILE A 169 2.80 0.62 -15.88
C ILE A 169 3.76 1.76 -15.57
N VAL A 170 3.76 2.78 -16.42
CA VAL A 170 4.54 4.01 -16.21
C VAL A 170 3.57 5.17 -16.03
N CYS A 171 3.73 5.93 -14.96
CA CYS A 171 2.95 7.14 -14.71
C CYS A 171 3.82 8.21 -14.04
N GLU A 172 3.42 9.47 -14.18
CA GLU A 172 4.04 10.60 -13.52
C GLU A 172 3.23 10.98 -12.27
N LEU A 173 3.91 11.23 -11.17
CA LEU A 173 3.32 11.63 -9.89
C LEU A 173 4.10 12.81 -9.32
N ASP A 174 3.40 13.89 -9.02
CA ASP A 174 3.97 15.02 -8.32
C ASP A 174 4.08 14.73 -6.81
N LEU A 175 5.26 14.95 -6.23
CA LEU A 175 5.45 14.86 -4.79
C LEU A 175 5.29 16.25 -4.18
N ILE A 176 4.20 16.44 -3.46
CA ILE A 176 3.89 17.70 -2.83
C ILE A 176 4.71 17.86 -1.54
N PRO A 177 5.34 19.02 -1.29
CA PRO A 177 5.98 19.29 -0.02
C PRO A 177 5.01 19.17 1.16
N ARG A 178 5.50 18.68 2.29
CA ARG A 178 4.73 18.50 3.52
C ARG A 178 3.98 19.77 3.92
N GLN A 179 2.66 19.69 4.08
CA GLN A 179 1.78 20.84 4.29
C GLN A 179 1.61 21.25 5.76
N ALA A 180 1.90 20.35 6.69
CA ALA A 180 1.76 20.60 8.12
C ALA A 180 2.77 19.80 8.95
N THR A 181 2.96 20.18 10.19
CA THR A 181 3.77 19.46 11.17
C THR A 181 3.11 19.49 12.55
N GLY A 182 3.37 18.48 13.37
CA GLY A 182 2.88 18.42 14.74
C GLY A 182 1.36 18.62 14.84
N THR A 183 0.94 19.49 15.76
CA THR A 183 -0.49 19.76 16.02
C THR A 183 -1.22 20.51 14.91
N GLU A 184 -0.50 21.13 13.97
CA GLU A 184 -1.13 21.83 12.84
C GLU A 184 -1.87 20.86 11.88
N TYR A 185 -1.51 19.58 11.89
CA TYR A 185 -2.28 18.56 11.17
C TYR A 185 -3.75 18.51 11.59
N ALA A 186 -4.07 18.68 12.87
CA ALA A 186 -5.47 18.65 13.31
C ALA A 186 -6.29 19.75 12.63
N LYS A 187 -5.76 20.98 12.55
CA LYS A 187 -6.42 22.10 11.86
C LYS A 187 -6.53 21.87 10.34
N MET A 188 -5.49 21.30 9.75
CA MET A 188 -5.49 20.98 8.31
C MET A 188 -6.57 19.94 7.99
N LEU A 189 -6.63 18.87 8.75
CA LEU A 189 -7.58 17.78 8.56
C LEU A 189 -9.03 18.24 8.77
N GLN A 190 -9.30 19.04 9.83
CA GLN A 190 -10.63 19.62 10.05
C GLN A 190 -11.08 20.49 8.86
N ARG A 191 -10.19 21.34 8.30
CA ARG A 191 -10.52 22.10 7.09
C ARG A 191 -10.83 21.23 5.88
N ARG A 192 -10.37 19.99 5.87
CA ARG A 192 -10.64 18.99 4.83
C ARG A 192 -11.81 18.06 5.18
N GLY A 193 -12.54 18.37 6.27
CA GLY A 193 -13.72 17.61 6.69
C GLY A 193 -13.40 16.29 7.39
N TYR A 194 -12.22 16.18 8.02
CA TYR A 194 -11.82 14.98 8.74
C TYR A 194 -11.59 15.28 10.22
N ASP A 195 -12.41 14.67 11.09
CA ASP A 195 -12.44 14.94 12.52
C ASP A 195 -11.74 13.87 13.38
N GLY A 196 -11.12 12.90 12.78
CA GLY A 196 -10.42 11.93 13.53
C GLY A 196 -10.46 10.52 13.03
N PRO A 197 -9.80 9.49 13.57
CA PRO A 197 -9.58 9.10 14.96
C PRO A 197 -8.52 9.91 15.67
#